data_e522f0d6994598ed92494e6faf2d49fd
#
_entry.id   e522f0d6994598ed92494e6faf2d49fd
#
_cell.length_a   1.000
_cell.length_b   1.000
_cell.length_c   1.000
_cell.angle_alpha   90.00
_cell.angle_beta   90.00
_cell.angle_gamma   90.00
#
_symmetry.space_group_name_H-M   'P 1'
#
loop_
_entity.id
_entity.type
_entity.pdbx_description
1 polymer ?
#
loop_
_entity_poly.entity_id
_entity_poly.type
_entity_poly.pdbx_seq_one_letter_code
_entity_poly.pdbx_strand_id
1 'polypeptide(L)'
;MVILIALLLGLVQGICEFLPVSSSGHLLLVSTLSKNAIGEDYFGSFFTVMLHVATLIAVLIVYREQVLSILKKPFQKLTLYLIIATLPTVAAALILKKWDALDKWLDEGNLLGVCFLLTAIFLTVSELISRKRKPTKSLETMRWTDALAIGGMQAIGIMKGVSRSGSTIAGALTCRLDRKSAADFSFLLSIPAIIGGMVLEIYKVVKDPQAFAGVLTLKYWGVLLLAMLVAAISGYFAVRFMVRLITKKGLLGFAIYTGVLGIAVLLCQIFNWLGFGFTPFGG
;
A
#
# COMPACT_ATOMS: atom_id res chain seq x y z
N MET A 1 3.97 -16.14 21.20
CA MET A 1 4.69 -15.70 19.97
C MET A 1 3.74 -15.16 18.92
N VAL A 2 2.69 -15.88 18.49
CA VAL A 2 1.71 -15.45 17.46
C VAL A 2 1.11 -14.07 17.74
N ILE A 3 0.63 -13.78 18.94
CA ILE A 3 0.07 -12.46 19.31
C ILE A 3 1.09 -11.35 19.12
N LEU A 4 2.35 -11.56 19.54
CA LEU A 4 3.39 -10.53 19.42
C LEU A 4 3.69 -10.22 17.95
N ILE A 5 3.75 -11.24 17.10
CA ILE A 5 3.94 -11.07 15.66
C ILE A 5 2.73 -10.36 15.03
N ALA A 6 1.51 -10.71 15.42
CA ALA A 6 0.30 -10.04 14.95
C ALA A 6 0.29 -8.54 15.31
N LEU A 7 0.68 -8.19 16.54
CA LEU A 7 0.80 -6.80 16.98
C LEU A 7 1.92 -6.06 16.20
N LEU A 8 3.03 -6.73 15.93
CA LEU A 8 4.11 -6.19 15.10
C LEU A 8 3.63 -5.94 13.67
N LEU A 9 2.90 -6.89 13.06
CA LEU A 9 2.31 -6.73 11.73
C LEU A 9 1.30 -5.57 11.71
N GLY A 10 0.46 -5.45 12.74
CA GLY A 10 -0.45 -4.32 12.90
C GLY A 10 0.29 -2.98 12.97
N LEU A 11 1.36 -2.90 13.75
CA LEU A 11 2.19 -1.69 13.88
C LEU A 11 2.87 -1.34 12.55
N VAL A 12 3.49 -2.33 11.91
CA VAL A 12 4.15 -2.17 10.60
C VAL A 12 3.15 -1.71 9.55
N GLN A 13 1.97 -2.33 9.48
CA GLN A 13 0.91 -1.91 8.55
C GLN A 13 0.50 -0.47 8.81
N GLY A 14 0.17 -0.11 10.05
CA GLY A 14 -0.31 1.23 10.36
C GLY A 14 0.72 2.32 10.01
N ILE A 15 1.98 2.09 10.31
CA ILE A 15 3.05 3.03 10.00
C ILE A 15 3.32 3.07 8.49
N CYS A 16 3.57 1.91 7.86
CA CYS A 16 4.07 1.84 6.48
C CYS A 16 2.99 2.08 5.42
N GLU A 17 1.69 1.98 5.74
CA GLU A 17 0.62 2.17 4.77
C GLU A 17 0.63 3.58 4.16
N PHE A 18 0.92 4.58 4.97
CA PHE A 18 0.91 5.98 4.58
C PHE A 18 2.30 6.54 4.30
N LEU A 19 3.33 5.92 4.85
CA LEU A 19 4.70 6.23 4.49
C LEU A 19 4.99 5.66 3.08
N PRO A 20 5.75 6.37 2.26
CA PRO A 20 6.06 5.93 0.89
C PRO A 20 7.17 4.84 0.90
N VAL A 21 6.97 3.76 1.68
CA VAL A 21 7.97 2.71 1.90
C VAL A 21 7.46 1.29 1.59
N SER A 22 6.22 1.15 1.14
CA SER A 22 5.54 -0.13 0.84
C SER A 22 5.19 -0.97 2.05
N SER A 23 3.96 -0.80 2.56
CA SER A 23 3.41 -1.64 3.65
C SER A 23 3.36 -3.12 3.27
N SER A 24 2.88 -3.45 2.06
CA SER A 24 2.80 -4.83 1.58
C SER A 24 4.16 -5.53 1.54
N GLY A 25 5.21 -4.80 1.13
CA GLY A 25 6.57 -5.33 1.14
C GLY A 25 7.08 -5.60 2.56
N HIS A 26 6.84 -4.68 3.51
CA HIS A 26 7.24 -4.86 4.91
C HIS A 26 6.44 -5.98 5.59
N LEU A 27 5.14 -6.08 5.32
CA LEU A 27 4.33 -7.19 5.83
C LEU A 27 4.85 -8.54 5.33
N LEU A 28 5.21 -8.63 4.04
CA LEU A 28 5.78 -9.83 3.47
C LEU A 28 7.14 -10.18 4.11
N LEU A 29 8.01 -9.19 4.34
CA LEU A 29 9.27 -9.40 5.06
C LEU A 29 9.05 -9.97 6.46
N VAL A 30 8.17 -9.33 7.25
CA VAL A 30 7.88 -9.76 8.62
C VAL A 30 7.21 -11.14 8.63
N SER A 31 6.26 -11.40 7.72
CA SER A 31 5.57 -12.70 7.67
C SER A 31 6.52 -13.84 7.26
N THR A 32 7.41 -13.63 6.29
CA THR A 32 8.42 -14.62 5.88
C THR A 32 9.38 -14.95 7.02
N LEU A 33 9.92 -13.93 7.69
CA LEU A 33 10.78 -14.12 8.85
C LEU A 33 10.05 -14.81 10.01
N SER A 34 8.76 -14.47 10.20
CA SER A 34 7.92 -15.10 11.24
C SER A 34 7.61 -16.55 10.93
N LYS A 35 7.34 -16.91 9.67
CA LYS A 35 7.11 -18.29 9.23
C LYS A 35 8.32 -19.16 9.55
N ASN A 36 9.52 -18.66 9.30
CA ASN A 36 10.77 -19.34 9.65
C ASN A 36 10.92 -19.57 11.17
N ALA A 37 10.36 -18.65 11.98
CA ALA A 37 10.44 -18.73 13.45
C ALA A 37 9.35 -19.58 14.10
N ILE A 38 8.14 -19.66 13.49
CA ILE A 38 6.97 -20.35 14.08
C ILE A 38 6.65 -21.66 13.35
N GLY A 39 7.20 -21.89 12.16
CA GLY A 39 6.99 -23.11 11.35
C GLY A 39 5.64 -23.14 10.61
N GLU A 40 4.78 -22.12 10.72
CA GLU A 40 3.45 -22.08 10.12
C GLU A 40 3.13 -20.71 9.50
N ASP A 41 2.34 -20.72 8.41
CA ASP A 41 1.79 -19.50 7.81
C ASP A 41 0.46 -19.14 8.47
N TYR A 42 0.56 -18.43 9.60
CA TYR A 42 -0.61 -18.01 10.39
C TYR A 42 -1.29 -16.76 9.84
N PHE A 43 -0.59 -15.96 9.02
CA PHE A 43 -1.00 -14.62 8.60
C PHE A 43 -1.21 -14.53 7.09
N GLY A 44 -2.26 -15.17 6.59
CA GLY A 44 -2.61 -15.19 5.16
C GLY A 44 -3.14 -13.86 4.61
N SER A 45 -3.61 -13.90 3.36
CA SER A 45 -4.12 -12.71 2.63
C SER A 45 -5.27 -12.03 3.37
N PHE A 46 -6.19 -12.78 3.96
CA PHE A 46 -7.30 -12.24 4.72
C PHE A 46 -6.83 -11.37 5.91
N PHE A 47 -5.86 -11.87 6.70
CA PHE A 47 -5.29 -11.10 7.81
C PHE A 47 -4.71 -9.77 7.31
N THR A 48 -3.91 -9.83 6.24
CA THR A 48 -3.27 -8.65 5.63
C THR A 48 -4.31 -7.64 5.15
N VAL A 49 -5.36 -8.08 4.44
CA VAL A 49 -6.41 -7.19 3.95
C VAL A 49 -7.18 -6.54 5.12
N MET A 50 -7.45 -7.28 6.20
CA MET A 50 -8.10 -6.72 7.38
C MET A 50 -7.24 -5.67 8.10
N LEU A 51 -5.92 -5.79 8.07
CA LEU A 51 -5.04 -4.72 8.54
C LEU A 51 -5.13 -3.46 7.66
N HIS A 52 -5.29 -3.60 6.33
CA HIS A 52 -5.54 -2.45 5.46
C HIS A 52 -6.90 -1.80 5.77
N VAL A 53 -7.93 -2.59 6.07
CA VAL A 53 -9.23 -2.07 6.51
C VAL A 53 -9.10 -1.26 7.82
N ALA A 54 -8.26 -1.72 8.74
CA ALA A 54 -8.00 -0.98 9.97
C ALA A 54 -7.32 0.39 9.68
N THR A 55 -6.37 0.43 8.75
CA THR A 55 -5.75 1.71 8.33
C THR A 55 -6.71 2.59 7.52
N LEU A 56 -7.68 2.01 6.80
CA LEU A 56 -8.76 2.78 6.17
C LEU A 56 -9.55 3.58 7.20
N ILE A 57 -9.85 3.01 8.37
CA ILE A 57 -10.53 3.75 9.46
C ILE A 57 -9.72 4.98 9.85
N ALA A 58 -8.40 4.88 9.93
CA ALA A 58 -7.53 6.02 10.22
C ALA A 58 -7.65 7.14 9.18
N VAL A 59 -7.68 6.80 7.88
CA VAL A 59 -7.89 7.77 6.80
C VAL A 59 -9.27 8.42 6.91
N LEU A 60 -10.32 7.63 7.11
CA LEU A 60 -11.69 8.15 7.23
C LEU A 60 -11.82 9.15 8.38
N ILE A 61 -11.14 8.91 9.51
CA ILE A 61 -11.14 9.83 10.66
C ILE A 61 -10.37 11.11 10.34
N VAL A 62 -9.16 11.01 9.76
CA VAL A 62 -8.31 12.16 9.46
C VAL A 62 -8.92 13.03 8.36
N TYR A 63 -9.49 12.43 7.33
CA TYR A 63 -10.09 13.10 6.16
C TYR A 63 -11.62 13.16 6.23
N ARG A 64 -12.20 13.09 7.44
CA ARG A 64 -13.66 13.05 7.65
C ARG A 64 -14.42 14.16 6.92
N GLU A 65 -13.88 15.37 6.87
CA GLU A 65 -14.53 16.52 6.22
C GLU A 65 -14.61 16.32 4.71
N GLN A 66 -13.50 15.88 4.08
CA GLN A 66 -13.46 15.56 2.65
C GLN A 66 -14.36 14.37 2.31
N VAL A 67 -14.32 13.32 3.15
CA VAL A 67 -15.17 12.13 2.99
C VAL A 67 -16.66 12.52 3.10
N LEU A 68 -17.05 13.29 4.10
CA LEU A 68 -18.42 13.78 4.25
C LEU A 68 -18.83 14.69 3.07
N SER A 69 -17.91 15.52 2.56
CA SER A 69 -18.15 16.32 1.37
C SER A 69 -18.42 15.45 0.14
N ILE A 70 -17.63 14.37 -0.04
CA ILE A 70 -17.81 13.40 -1.13
C ILE A 70 -19.18 12.71 -1.03
N LEU A 71 -19.58 12.29 0.18
CA LEU A 71 -20.88 11.65 0.40
C LEU A 71 -22.06 12.59 0.17
N LYS A 72 -21.94 13.86 0.59
CA LYS A 72 -22.99 14.87 0.38
C LYS A 72 -23.09 15.36 -1.07
N LYS A 73 -21.97 15.38 -1.79
CA LYS A 73 -21.88 15.85 -3.19
C LYS A 73 -21.11 14.82 -4.03
N PRO A 74 -21.71 13.65 -4.36
CA PRO A 74 -20.99 12.54 -5.01
C PRO A 74 -20.49 12.88 -6.42
N PHE A 75 -21.09 13.84 -7.10
CA PHE A 75 -20.69 14.27 -8.46
C PHE A 75 -19.72 15.46 -8.49
N GLN A 76 -19.06 15.78 -7.35
CA GLN A 76 -18.06 16.83 -7.34
C GLN A 76 -16.76 16.39 -8.05
N LYS A 77 -15.96 17.38 -8.45
CA LYS A 77 -14.70 17.20 -9.20
C LYS A 77 -13.72 16.22 -8.53
N LEU A 78 -13.59 16.32 -7.20
CA LEU A 78 -12.69 15.42 -6.45
C LEU A 78 -13.13 13.96 -6.56
N THR A 79 -14.41 13.68 -6.39
CA THR A 79 -14.94 12.31 -6.52
C THR A 79 -14.70 11.74 -7.91
N LEU A 80 -14.98 12.52 -8.95
CA LEU A 80 -14.71 12.11 -10.34
C LEU A 80 -13.24 11.78 -10.55
N TYR A 81 -12.32 12.57 -9.99
CA TYR A 81 -10.89 12.35 -10.13
C TYR A 81 -10.40 11.14 -9.35
N LEU A 82 -10.97 10.85 -8.18
CA LEU A 82 -10.69 9.61 -7.46
C LEU A 82 -11.15 8.38 -8.26
N ILE A 83 -12.32 8.45 -8.91
CA ILE A 83 -12.79 7.38 -9.80
C ILE A 83 -11.84 7.22 -11.00
N ILE A 84 -11.50 8.30 -11.71
CA ILE A 84 -10.59 8.27 -12.86
C ILE A 84 -9.23 7.66 -12.46
N ALA A 85 -8.68 8.07 -11.31
CA ALA A 85 -7.41 7.53 -10.82
C ALA A 85 -7.49 6.07 -10.36
N THR A 86 -8.68 5.56 -10.03
CA THR A 86 -8.86 4.16 -9.65
C THR A 86 -8.92 3.24 -10.88
N LEU A 87 -9.42 3.71 -12.03
CA LEU A 87 -9.62 2.89 -13.22
C LEU A 87 -8.35 2.16 -13.71
N PRO A 88 -7.16 2.81 -13.83
CA PRO A 88 -5.94 2.11 -14.25
C PRO A 88 -5.56 0.97 -13.30
N THR A 89 -5.77 1.16 -12.00
CA THR A 89 -5.49 0.14 -10.97
C THR A 89 -6.43 -1.06 -11.12
N VAL A 90 -7.72 -0.82 -11.33
CA VAL A 90 -8.70 -1.88 -11.57
C VAL A 90 -8.37 -2.64 -12.87
N ALA A 91 -8.03 -1.92 -13.94
CA ALA A 91 -7.64 -2.54 -15.21
C ALA A 91 -6.39 -3.43 -15.03
N ALA A 92 -5.35 -2.93 -14.35
CA ALA A 92 -4.14 -3.70 -14.07
C ALA A 92 -4.43 -4.96 -13.23
N ALA A 93 -5.25 -4.83 -12.18
CA ALA A 93 -5.64 -5.96 -11.34
C ALA A 93 -6.42 -7.03 -12.12
N LEU A 94 -7.33 -6.61 -13.02
CA LEU A 94 -8.09 -7.55 -13.87
C LEU A 94 -7.20 -8.23 -14.91
N ILE A 95 -6.20 -7.53 -15.44
CA ILE A 95 -5.23 -8.10 -16.38
C ILE A 95 -4.36 -9.14 -15.67
N LEU A 96 -3.81 -8.80 -14.49
CA LEU A 96 -2.98 -9.73 -13.71
C LEU A 96 -3.74 -10.99 -13.35
N LYS A 97 -5.00 -10.89 -12.94
CA LYS A 97 -5.84 -12.06 -12.65
C LYS A 97 -6.06 -13.02 -13.83
N LYS A 98 -5.95 -12.54 -15.07
CA LYS A 98 -5.99 -13.43 -16.24
C LYS A 98 -4.72 -14.26 -16.38
N TRP A 99 -3.63 -13.84 -15.76
CA TRP A 99 -2.34 -14.49 -15.78
C TRP A 99 -2.03 -15.03 -14.38
N ASP A 100 -2.86 -15.99 -13.93
CA ASP A 100 -2.84 -16.54 -12.56
C ASP A 100 -1.44 -16.97 -12.08
N ALA A 101 -0.66 -17.61 -12.97
CA ALA A 101 0.71 -17.99 -12.68
C ALA A 101 1.63 -16.78 -12.38
N LEU A 102 1.46 -15.68 -13.15
CA LEU A 102 2.23 -14.45 -12.94
C LEU A 102 1.77 -13.75 -11.66
N ASP A 103 0.47 -13.68 -11.41
CA ASP A 103 -0.11 -13.06 -10.22
C ASP A 103 0.40 -13.74 -8.95
N LYS A 104 0.36 -15.08 -8.89
CA LYS A 104 0.91 -15.86 -7.78
C LYS A 104 2.40 -15.67 -7.61
N TRP A 105 3.16 -15.74 -8.70
CA TRP A 105 4.61 -15.56 -8.68
C TRP A 105 5.04 -14.19 -8.15
N LEU A 106 4.31 -13.13 -8.52
CA LEU A 106 4.51 -11.78 -7.99
C LEU A 106 4.10 -11.68 -6.51
N ASP A 107 3.02 -12.35 -6.13
CA ASP A 107 2.49 -12.37 -4.77
C ASP A 107 3.40 -13.10 -3.77
N GLU A 108 4.18 -14.06 -4.23
CA GLU A 108 5.23 -14.73 -3.45
C GLU A 108 6.41 -13.82 -3.14
N GLY A 109 6.49 -12.64 -3.78
CA GLY A 109 7.53 -11.64 -3.51
C GLY A 109 8.81 -11.84 -4.31
N ASN A 110 8.77 -12.58 -5.43
CA ASN A 110 9.95 -12.82 -6.27
C ASN A 110 10.62 -11.54 -6.78
N LEU A 111 9.89 -10.45 -6.95
CA LEU A 111 10.42 -9.14 -7.33
C LEU A 111 10.53 -8.16 -6.14
N LEU A 112 10.44 -8.62 -4.89
CA LEU A 112 10.34 -7.75 -3.73
C LEU A 112 11.48 -6.73 -3.64
N GLY A 113 12.74 -7.17 -3.77
CA GLY A 113 13.91 -6.29 -3.77
C GLY A 113 13.88 -5.26 -4.91
N VAL A 114 13.55 -5.72 -6.12
CA VAL A 114 13.40 -4.85 -7.31
C VAL A 114 12.28 -3.83 -7.11
N CYS A 115 11.15 -4.22 -6.53
CA CYS A 115 10.01 -3.35 -6.26
C CYS A 115 10.33 -2.27 -5.22
N PHE A 116 11.12 -2.57 -4.19
CA PHE A 116 11.63 -1.56 -3.27
C PHE A 116 12.56 -0.56 -3.97
N LEU A 117 13.46 -1.04 -4.85
CA LEU A 117 14.32 -0.18 -5.66
C LEU A 117 13.51 0.71 -6.60
N LEU A 118 12.47 0.17 -7.23
CA LEU A 118 11.56 0.95 -8.09
C LEU A 118 10.86 2.06 -7.28
N THR A 119 10.44 1.77 -6.05
CA THR A 119 9.92 2.79 -5.13
C THR A 119 10.96 3.88 -4.87
N ALA A 120 12.20 3.52 -4.57
CA ALA A 120 13.30 4.47 -4.36
C ALA A 120 13.51 5.38 -5.57
N ILE A 121 13.47 4.81 -6.79
CA ILE A 121 13.58 5.56 -8.05
C ILE A 121 12.42 6.55 -8.18
N PHE A 122 11.18 6.12 -8.00
CA PHE A 122 10.01 7.00 -8.10
C PHE A 122 10.09 8.17 -7.13
N LEU A 123 10.46 7.92 -5.88
CA LEU A 123 10.60 8.96 -4.87
C LEU A 123 11.74 9.92 -5.18
N THR A 124 12.89 9.41 -5.62
CA THR A 124 14.05 10.23 -6.00
C THR A 124 13.71 11.11 -7.18
N VAL A 125 13.21 10.55 -8.28
CA VAL A 125 12.91 11.28 -9.51
C VAL A 125 11.85 12.36 -9.25
N SER A 126 10.77 12.02 -8.55
CA SER A 126 9.70 12.98 -8.26
C SER A 126 10.17 14.11 -7.35
N GLU A 127 11.02 13.80 -6.36
CA GLU A 127 11.60 14.81 -5.48
C GLU A 127 12.53 15.77 -6.25
N LEU A 128 13.39 15.25 -7.14
CA LEU A 128 14.27 16.08 -7.96
C LEU A 128 13.48 16.97 -8.92
N ILE A 129 12.42 16.44 -9.54
CA ILE A 129 11.52 17.24 -10.39
C ILE A 129 10.82 18.32 -9.57
N SER A 130 10.27 17.97 -8.40
CA SER A 130 9.57 18.90 -7.53
C SER A 130 10.47 20.04 -6.99
N ARG A 131 11.76 19.76 -6.79
CA ARG A 131 12.74 20.81 -6.40
C ARG A 131 13.09 21.75 -7.54
N LYS A 132 13.16 21.22 -8.76
CA LYS A 132 13.51 22.03 -9.95
C LYS A 132 12.33 22.84 -10.51
N ARG A 133 11.12 22.33 -10.35
CA ARG A 133 9.91 22.93 -10.91
C ARG A 133 8.95 23.35 -9.80
N LYS A 134 8.66 24.66 -9.70
CA LYS A 134 7.68 25.17 -8.74
C LYS A 134 6.32 24.50 -8.95
N PRO A 135 5.60 24.14 -7.88
CA PRO A 135 4.24 23.62 -7.99
C PRO A 135 3.34 24.70 -8.60
N THR A 136 2.42 24.27 -9.46
CA THR A 136 1.48 25.17 -10.13
C THR A 136 0.04 24.75 -9.94
N LYS A 137 -0.19 23.62 -9.27
CA LYS A 137 -1.51 23.04 -9.07
C LYS A 137 -1.74 22.69 -7.61
N SER A 138 -2.97 22.87 -7.17
CA SER A 138 -3.53 22.35 -5.92
C SER A 138 -4.57 21.26 -6.23
N LEU A 139 -5.14 20.67 -5.20
CA LEU A 139 -6.23 19.71 -5.32
C LEU A 139 -7.44 20.28 -6.11
N GLU A 140 -7.69 21.58 -5.97
CA GLU A 140 -8.80 22.29 -6.62
C GLU A 140 -8.53 22.56 -8.11
N THR A 141 -7.27 22.81 -8.46
CA THR A 141 -6.86 23.20 -9.82
C THR A 141 -6.30 22.04 -10.65
N MET A 142 -6.17 20.83 -10.08
CA MET A 142 -5.75 19.64 -10.82
C MET A 142 -6.74 19.31 -11.95
N ARG A 143 -6.27 18.59 -12.95
CA ARG A 143 -7.04 18.17 -14.14
C ARG A 143 -7.30 16.67 -14.11
N TRP A 144 -8.26 16.20 -14.89
CA TRP A 144 -8.53 14.77 -15.04
C TRP A 144 -7.33 13.98 -15.60
N THR A 145 -6.48 14.61 -16.42
CA THR A 145 -5.24 14.03 -16.92
C THR A 145 -4.22 13.78 -15.81
N ASP A 146 -4.18 14.65 -14.80
CA ASP A 146 -3.34 14.46 -13.62
C ASP A 146 -3.84 13.26 -12.81
N ALA A 147 -5.17 13.15 -12.63
CA ALA A 147 -5.77 12.01 -11.95
C ALA A 147 -5.48 10.69 -12.67
N LEU A 148 -5.57 10.67 -14.00
CA LEU A 148 -5.25 9.49 -14.81
C LEU A 148 -3.76 9.11 -14.69
N ALA A 149 -2.85 10.09 -14.74
CA ALA A 149 -1.41 9.85 -14.57
C ALA A 149 -1.08 9.31 -13.17
N ILE A 150 -1.70 9.87 -12.12
CA ILE A 150 -1.56 9.37 -10.74
C ILE A 150 -2.11 7.95 -10.63
N GLY A 151 -3.25 7.66 -11.27
CA GLY A 151 -3.84 6.32 -11.34
C GLY A 151 -2.95 5.31 -12.07
N GLY A 152 -2.27 5.72 -13.15
CA GLY A 152 -1.27 4.91 -13.84
C GLY A 152 -0.10 4.54 -12.91
N MET A 153 0.39 5.49 -12.13
CA MET A 153 1.39 5.24 -11.10
C MET A 153 0.88 4.32 -9.98
N GLN A 154 -0.41 4.45 -9.59
CA GLN A 154 -1.04 3.55 -8.64
C GLN A 154 -1.14 2.11 -9.17
N ALA A 155 -1.39 1.94 -10.46
CA ALA A 155 -1.46 0.63 -11.09
C ALA A 155 -0.14 -0.15 -10.96
N ILE A 156 1.01 0.52 -11.03
CA ILE A 156 2.31 -0.09 -10.76
C ILE A 156 2.44 -0.46 -9.27
N GLY A 157 1.81 0.32 -8.39
CA GLY A 157 1.78 0.11 -6.94
C GLY A 157 0.99 -1.12 -6.46
N ILE A 158 0.41 -1.93 -7.37
CA ILE A 158 -0.21 -3.22 -7.04
C ILE A 158 0.86 -4.26 -6.63
N MET A 159 2.05 -4.19 -7.23
CA MET A 159 3.13 -5.15 -6.96
C MET A 159 3.63 -5.00 -5.52
N LYS A 160 3.76 -6.14 -4.82
CA LYS A 160 4.32 -6.17 -3.46
C LYS A 160 5.76 -5.64 -3.47
N GLY A 161 6.04 -4.69 -2.58
CA GLY A 161 7.33 -3.97 -2.56
C GLY A 161 7.28 -2.60 -3.24
N VAL A 162 6.39 -2.38 -4.22
CA VAL A 162 6.13 -1.03 -4.72
C VAL A 162 5.18 -0.31 -3.75
N SER A 163 5.61 0.85 -3.29
CA SER A 163 4.78 1.68 -2.42
C SER A 163 3.64 2.32 -3.21
N ARG A 164 2.39 1.93 -2.91
CA ARG A 164 1.21 2.54 -3.52
C ARG A 164 1.15 4.06 -3.18
N SER A 165 1.31 4.43 -1.90
CA SER A 165 1.36 5.83 -1.47
C SER A 165 2.56 6.56 -2.09
N GLY A 166 3.73 5.92 -2.15
CA GLY A 166 4.93 6.47 -2.79
C GLY A 166 4.72 6.75 -4.28
N SER A 167 4.16 5.80 -5.02
CA SER A 167 3.88 5.92 -6.46
C SER A 167 2.87 7.03 -6.74
N THR A 168 1.76 7.11 -5.99
CA THR A 168 0.73 8.13 -6.19
C THR A 168 1.20 9.52 -5.81
N ILE A 169 1.96 9.68 -4.72
CA ILE A 169 2.58 10.95 -4.33
C ILE A 169 3.62 11.36 -5.39
N ALA A 170 4.47 10.44 -5.84
CA ALA A 170 5.44 10.70 -6.89
C ALA A 170 4.77 11.15 -8.20
N GLY A 171 3.70 10.48 -8.62
CA GLY A 171 2.89 10.85 -9.77
C GLY A 171 2.29 12.26 -9.62
N ALA A 172 1.73 12.58 -8.47
CA ALA A 172 1.15 13.89 -8.20
C ALA A 172 2.18 15.02 -8.23
N LEU A 173 3.36 14.80 -7.63
CA LEU A 173 4.46 15.78 -7.67
C LEU A 173 5.00 15.99 -9.10
N THR A 174 5.08 14.92 -9.89
CA THR A 174 5.48 14.98 -11.31
C THR A 174 4.46 15.77 -12.14
N CYS A 175 3.18 15.68 -11.81
CA CYS A 175 2.09 16.49 -12.37
C CYS A 175 2.08 17.94 -11.85
N ARG A 176 3.06 18.33 -11.02
CA ARG A 176 3.24 19.67 -10.44
C ARG A 176 2.17 20.06 -9.41
N LEU A 177 1.55 19.10 -8.75
CA LEU A 177 0.77 19.36 -7.54
C LEU A 177 1.71 19.81 -6.40
N ASP A 178 1.21 20.68 -5.54
CA ASP A 178 1.91 20.99 -4.30
C ASP A 178 1.97 19.75 -3.38
N ARG A 179 2.93 19.74 -2.45
CA ARG A 179 3.22 18.56 -1.59
C ARG A 179 2.03 18.15 -0.71
N LYS A 180 1.27 19.13 -0.23
CA LYS A 180 0.09 18.86 0.59
C LYS A 180 -1.00 18.22 -0.26
N SER A 181 -1.33 18.81 -1.40
CA SER A 181 -2.33 18.29 -2.33
C SER A 181 -1.95 16.90 -2.87
N ALA A 182 -0.66 16.65 -3.12
CA ALA A 182 -0.17 15.33 -3.53
C ALA A 182 -0.41 14.27 -2.45
N ALA A 183 -0.13 14.57 -1.19
CA ALA A 183 -0.38 13.68 -0.07
C ALA A 183 -1.88 13.48 0.17
N ASP A 184 -2.66 14.55 0.20
CA ASP A 184 -4.11 14.52 0.43
C ASP A 184 -4.83 13.68 -0.65
N PHE A 185 -4.50 13.89 -1.93
CA PHE A 185 -5.07 13.10 -3.02
C PHE A 185 -4.68 11.62 -2.93
N SER A 186 -3.41 11.33 -2.64
CA SER A 186 -2.91 9.96 -2.49
C SER A 186 -3.63 9.20 -1.37
N PHE A 187 -3.85 9.86 -0.22
CA PHE A 187 -4.52 9.23 0.91
C PHE A 187 -6.03 9.07 0.67
N LEU A 188 -6.70 10.03 0.05
CA LEU A 188 -8.09 9.87 -0.37
C LEU A 188 -8.24 8.76 -1.43
N LEU A 189 -7.29 8.63 -2.35
CA LEU A 189 -7.28 7.58 -3.36
C LEU A 189 -7.07 6.18 -2.76
N SER A 190 -6.52 6.08 -1.53
CA SER A 190 -6.44 4.80 -0.83
C SER A 190 -7.80 4.21 -0.48
N ILE A 191 -8.81 5.05 -0.29
CA ILE A 191 -10.15 4.61 0.14
C ILE A 191 -10.76 3.64 -0.87
N PRO A 192 -10.97 3.99 -2.15
CA PRO A 192 -11.51 3.05 -3.13
C PRO A 192 -10.60 1.85 -3.37
N ALA A 193 -9.27 2.00 -3.29
CA ALA A 193 -8.34 0.90 -3.47
C ALA A 193 -8.45 -0.16 -2.36
N ILE A 194 -8.49 0.26 -1.08
CA ILE A 194 -8.62 -0.65 0.07
C ILE A 194 -10.01 -1.30 0.08
N ILE A 195 -11.07 -0.54 -0.21
CA ILE A 195 -12.43 -1.10 -0.30
C ILE A 195 -12.48 -2.16 -1.41
N GLY A 196 -11.89 -1.90 -2.57
CA GLY A 196 -11.81 -2.87 -3.66
C GLY A 196 -11.09 -4.16 -3.25
N GLY A 197 -9.94 -4.05 -2.58
CA GLY A 197 -9.21 -5.21 -2.04
C GLY A 197 -10.04 -6.00 -1.01
N MET A 198 -10.72 -5.30 -0.10
CA MET A 198 -11.61 -5.92 0.89
C MET A 198 -12.76 -6.70 0.24
N VAL A 199 -13.44 -6.10 -0.74
CA VAL A 199 -14.54 -6.77 -1.47
C VAL A 199 -14.06 -8.02 -2.18
N LEU A 200 -12.90 -7.97 -2.81
CA LEU A 200 -12.31 -9.14 -3.47
C LEU A 200 -11.97 -10.26 -2.47
N GLU A 201 -11.44 -9.92 -1.31
CA GLU A 201 -11.08 -10.92 -0.30
C GLU A 201 -12.31 -11.54 0.35
N ILE A 202 -13.34 -10.74 0.67
CA ILE A 202 -14.63 -11.25 1.14
C ILE A 202 -15.25 -12.20 0.10
N TYR A 203 -15.20 -11.84 -1.19
CA TYR A 203 -15.68 -12.71 -2.26
C TYR A 203 -14.97 -14.07 -2.28
N LYS A 204 -13.64 -14.12 -2.06
CA LYS A 204 -12.90 -15.39 -1.96
C LYS A 204 -13.37 -16.23 -0.78
N VAL A 205 -13.54 -15.62 0.40
CA VAL A 205 -14.03 -16.30 1.61
C VAL A 205 -15.42 -16.89 1.39
N VAL A 206 -16.31 -16.14 0.74
CA VAL A 206 -17.67 -16.61 0.44
C VAL A 206 -17.68 -17.75 -0.59
N LYS A 207 -16.78 -17.68 -1.58
CA LYS A 207 -16.69 -18.69 -2.65
C LYS A 207 -16.11 -20.00 -2.17
N ASP A 208 -15.14 -19.97 -1.26
CA ASP A 208 -14.49 -21.16 -0.71
C ASP A 208 -14.33 -21.04 0.83
N PRO A 209 -15.41 -21.24 1.61
CA PRO A 209 -15.35 -21.13 3.06
C PRO A 209 -14.43 -22.18 3.72
N GLN A 210 -14.21 -23.33 3.05
CA GLN A 210 -13.38 -24.41 3.61
C GLN A 210 -11.89 -24.01 3.62
N ALA A 211 -11.41 -23.32 2.59
CA ALA A 211 -10.05 -22.79 2.54
C ALA A 211 -9.79 -21.76 3.66
N PHE A 212 -10.85 -21.18 4.23
CA PHE A 212 -10.81 -20.18 5.30
C PHE A 212 -11.30 -20.69 6.67
N ALA A 213 -11.42 -21.99 6.87
CA ALA A 213 -11.95 -22.56 8.12
C ALA A 213 -11.16 -22.09 9.37
N GLY A 214 -9.84 -21.95 9.26
CA GLY A 214 -8.99 -21.41 10.33
C GLY A 214 -9.31 -19.96 10.71
N VAL A 215 -9.77 -19.14 9.76
CA VAL A 215 -10.17 -17.73 9.96
C VAL A 215 -11.48 -17.61 10.76
N LEU A 216 -12.31 -18.66 10.78
CA LEU A 216 -13.60 -18.63 11.46
C LEU A 216 -13.50 -18.95 12.96
N THR A 217 -12.30 -19.16 13.50
CA THR A 217 -12.11 -19.46 14.93
C THR A 217 -12.12 -18.19 15.79
N LEU A 218 -12.70 -18.26 16.99
CA LEU A 218 -12.74 -17.14 17.93
C LEU A 218 -11.33 -16.66 18.32
N LYS A 219 -10.37 -17.58 18.43
CA LYS A 219 -8.98 -17.27 18.73
C LYS A 219 -8.33 -16.42 17.63
N TYR A 220 -8.58 -16.74 16.36
CA TYR A 220 -8.09 -15.98 15.23
C TYR A 220 -8.65 -14.55 15.24
N TRP A 221 -9.95 -14.38 15.45
CA TRP A 221 -10.59 -13.07 15.52
C TRP A 221 -10.05 -12.21 16.67
N GLY A 222 -9.79 -12.80 17.84
CA GLY A 222 -9.18 -12.08 18.96
C GLY A 222 -7.81 -11.49 18.61
N VAL A 223 -6.95 -12.30 17.98
CA VAL A 223 -5.61 -11.87 17.54
C VAL A 223 -5.71 -10.82 16.41
N LEU A 224 -6.59 -11.03 15.43
CA LEU A 224 -6.82 -10.11 14.33
C LEU A 224 -7.31 -8.74 14.81
N LEU A 225 -8.33 -8.70 15.68
CA LEU A 225 -8.88 -7.45 16.19
C LEU A 225 -7.85 -6.64 16.99
N LEU A 226 -6.99 -7.30 17.77
CA LEU A 226 -5.88 -6.63 18.46
C LEU A 226 -4.89 -6.02 17.47
N ALA A 227 -4.50 -6.76 16.44
CA ALA A 227 -3.60 -6.27 15.39
C ALA A 227 -4.24 -5.12 14.60
N MET A 228 -5.53 -5.21 14.27
CA MET A 228 -6.30 -4.14 13.62
C MET A 228 -6.36 -2.88 14.48
N LEU A 229 -6.56 -3.00 15.79
CA LEU A 229 -6.56 -1.86 16.70
C LEU A 229 -5.22 -1.14 16.68
N VAL A 230 -4.12 -1.89 16.75
CA VAL A 230 -2.76 -1.32 16.67
C VAL A 230 -2.53 -0.66 15.30
N ALA A 231 -2.97 -1.29 14.21
CA ALA A 231 -2.86 -0.72 12.86
C ALA A 231 -3.66 0.58 12.70
N ALA A 232 -4.88 0.63 13.23
CA ALA A 232 -5.71 1.83 13.17
C ALA A 232 -5.11 3.00 13.98
N ILE A 233 -4.64 2.73 15.21
CA ILE A 233 -4.04 3.75 16.07
C ILE A 233 -2.71 4.27 15.47
N SER A 234 -1.80 3.37 15.12
CA SER A 234 -0.52 3.75 14.51
C SER A 234 -0.73 4.44 13.15
N GLY A 235 -1.69 3.98 12.36
CA GLY A 235 -2.09 4.59 11.09
C GLY A 235 -2.61 6.01 11.25
N TYR A 236 -3.44 6.27 12.26
CA TYR A 236 -3.93 7.63 12.53
C TYR A 236 -2.77 8.62 12.77
N PHE A 237 -1.80 8.24 13.58
CA PHE A 237 -0.62 9.08 13.81
C PHE A 237 0.27 9.17 12.56
N ALA A 238 0.44 8.06 11.83
CA ALA A 238 1.26 8.01 10.62
C ALA A 238 0.73 8.95 9.53
N VAL A 239 -0.58 8.97 9.24
CA VAL A 239 -1.18 9.91 8.27
C VAL A 239 -0.89 11.36 8.65
N ARG A 240 -1.16 11.74 9.89
CA ARG A 240 -0.95 13.11 10.37
C ARG A 240 0.52 13.53 10.35
N PHE A 241 1.40 12.62 10.73
CA PHE A 241 2.85 12.83 10.69
C PHE A 241 3.34 12.96 9.26
N MET A 242 2.86 12.11 8.36
CA MET A 242 3.33 12.03 6.98
C MET A 242 3.05 13.29 6.19
N VAL A 243 1.84 13.88 6.31
CA VAL A 243 1.51 15.16 5.65
C VAL A 243 2.52 16.25 6.10
N ARG A 244 2.83 16.33 7.39
CA ARG A 244 3.80 17.31 7.92
C ARG A 244 5.22 17.03 7.41
N LEU A 245 5.60 15.77 7.31
CA LEU A 245 6.95 15.37 6.91
C LEU A 245 7.21 15.66 5.44
N ILE A 246 6.28 15.28 4.54
CA ILE A 246 6.39 15.53 3.09
C ILE A 246 6.50 17.04 2.82
N THR A 247 5.68 17.84 3.48
CA THR A 247 5.68 19.29 3.28
C THR A 247 6.97 19.95 3.73
N LYS A 248 7.58 19.45 4.82
CA LYS A 248 8.78 20.07 5.42
C LYS A 248 10.10 19.51 4.90
N LYS A 249 10.22 18.18 4.76
CA LYS A 249 11.50 17.50 4.48
C LYS A 249 11.59 16.82 3.11
N GLY A 250 10.45 16.59 2.43
CA GLY A 250 10.40 15.91 1.15
C GLY A 250 10.54 14.39 1.26
N LEU A 251 10.91 13.74 0.14
CA LEU A 251 10.83 12.29 -0.03
C LEU A 251 12.19 11.57 -0.01
N LEU A 252 13.32 12.30 -0.05
CA LEU A 252 14.65 11.67 -0.20
C LEU A 252 15.00 10.70 0.93
N GLY A 253 14.61 10.99 2.18
CA GLY A 253 14.87 10.09 3.30
C GLY A 253 14.21 8.71 3.10
N PHE A 254 12.99 8.71 2.57
CA PHE A 254 12.28 7.47 2.23
C PHE A 254 12.88 6.77 1.01
N ALA A 255 13.33 7.53 0.02
CA ALA A 255 14.02 6.99 -1.14
C ALA A 255 15.32 6.25 -0.75
N ILE A 256 16.12 6.85 0.14
CA ILE A 256 17.32 6.20 0.67
C ILE A 256 16.96 4.93 1.45
N TYR A 257 15.98 5.02 2.33
CA TYR A 257 15.53 3.87 3.12
C TYR A 257 15.06 2.70 2.23
N THR A 258 14.15 2.96 1.28
CA THR A 258 13.66 1.91 0.37
C THR A 258 14.74 1.41 -0.58
N GLY A 259 15.70 2.26 -0.97
CA GLY A 259 16.84 1.87 -1.77
C GLY A 259 17.77 0.89 -1.04
N VAL A 260 18.14 1.22 0.19
CA VAL A 260 18.98 0.34 1.04
C VAL A 260 18.26 -0.97 1.33
N LEU A 261 16.98 -0.90 1.71
CA LEU A 261 16.18 -2.10 1.96
C LEU A 261 16.03 -2.95 0.70
N GLY A 262 15.80 -2.32 -0.46
CA GLY A 262 15.69 -3.04 -1.74
C GLY A 262 16.97 -3.77 -2.13
N ILE A 263 18.14 -3.15 -1.94
CA ILE A 263 19.44 -3.82 -2.14
C ILE A 263 19.59 -4.99 -1.18
N ALA A 264 19.32 -4.80 0.11
CA ALA A 264 19.43 -5.85 1.11
C ALA A 264 18.54 -7.06 0.79
N VAL A 265 17.25 -6.80 0.46
CA VAL A 265 16.31 -7.87 0.08
C VAL A 265 16.74 -8.56 -1.21
N LEU A 266 17.20 -7.83 -2.22
CA LEU A 266 17.67 -8.40 -3.48
C LEU A 266 18.87 -9.32 -3.26
N LEU A 267 19.83 -8.92 -2.40
CA LEU A 267 20.94 -9.78 -2.02
C LEU A 267 20.47 -11.05 -1.30
N CYS A 268 19.52 -10.93 -0.35
CA CYS A 268 18.91 -12.10 0.28
C CYS A 268 18.24 -13.03 -0.74
N GLN A 269 17.57 -12.48 -1.76
CA GLN A 269 16.93 -13.25 -2.83
C GLN A 269 17.97 -13.97 -3.71
N ILE A 270 19.05 -13.28 -4.11
CA ILE A 270 20.12 -13.88 -4.94
C ILE A 270 20.84 -15.02 -4.21
N PHE A 271 21.10 -14.85 -2.93
CA PHE A 271 21.83 -15.85 -2.13
C PHE A 271 20.93 -16.83 -1.38
N ASN A 272 19.60 -16.78 -1.59
CA ASN A 272 18.60 -17.60 -0.90
C ASN A 272 18.72 -17.54 0.65
N TRP A 273 18.97 -16.34 1.19
CA TRP A 273 19.11 -16.14 2.63
C TRP A 273 17.76 -15.83 3.29
N LEU A 274 17.62 -16.21 4.55
CA LEU A 274 16.48 -15.88 5.42
C LEU A 274 15.11 -16.31 4.86
N GLY A 275 15.07 -17.33 4.00
CA GLY A 275 13.83 -17.80 3.38
C GLY A 275 13.36 -16.93 2.20
N PHE A 276 14.20 -15.98 1.78
CA PHE A 276 13.97 -15.21 0.56
C PHE A 276 14.79 -15.84 -0.58
N GLY A 277 14.12 -16.46 -1.52
CA GLY A 277 14.70 -17.02 -2.73
C GLY A 277 13.80 -16.77 -3.91
N PHE A 278 14.34 -16.87 -5.12
CA PHE A 278 13.52 -16.85 -6.32
C PHE A 278 12.85 -18.21 -6.48
N THR A 279 11.51 -18.22 -6.60
CA THR A 279 10.79 -19.43 -7.00
C THR A 279 10.76 -19.51 -8.52
N PRO A 280 10.87 -20.72 -9.12
CA PRO A 280 10.76 -20.88 -10.57
C PRO A 280 9.41 -20.37 -11.08
N PHE A 281 9.41 -19.67 -12.21
CA PHE A 281 8.17 -19.21 -12.85
C PHE A 281 7.43 -20.43 -13.43
N GLY A 282 6.19 -20.66 -12.99
CA GLY A 282 5.33 -21.75 -13.50
C GLY A 282 5.58 -23.12 -12.88
N GLY A 283 6.25 -23.19 -11.69
CA GLY A 283 6.39 -24.40 -10.89
C GLY A 283 5.14 -24.81 -10.14
#